data_e3bee7ec4040eadae422d82d2d8878fb
#
_entry.id   e3bee7ec4040eadae422d82d2d8878fb
#
_cell.length_a   1.000
_cell.length_b   1.000
_cell.length_c   1.000
_cell.angle_alpha   90.00
_cell.angle_beta   90.00
_cell.angle_gamma   90.00
#
_symmetry.space_group_name_H-M   'P 1'
#
loop_
_entity.id
_entity.type
_entity.pdbx_description
1 polymer ?
#
loop_
_entity_poly.entity_id
_entity_poly.type
_entity_poly.pdbx_seq_one_letter_code
_entity_poly.pdbx_strand_id
1 'polypeptide(L)'
;MGNPSNTDRRFDKPAIDALVDLLNASNKSHIRYGEITADRVTPLIGFEGAGVNTSVRIRLTGSDADAPTSTVTYSRLSLDEYVPVPALFTYAETMPITVLFDQLRLLHGVVLSPEDSHVSIDSSSENEIRYVTFIPRTDHLVWRGSLTVETAPLGHLRGMIPENEIEGFMREAVVA
;
A
#
# COMPACT_ATOMS: atom_id res chain seq x y z
N MET A 1 -12.52 -18.66 6.03
CA MET A 1 -12.42 -17.32 5.43
C MET A 1 -11.30 -17.42 4.40
N GLY A 2 -11.63 -17.28 3.11
CA GLY A 2 -10.65 -17.43 2.04
C GLY A 2 -9.66 -16.28 2.08
N ASN A 3 -8.38 -16.62 2.04
CA ASN A 3 -7.31 -15.68 1.81
C ASN A 3 -7.63 -14.89 0.52
N PRO A 4 -7.66 -13.56 0.51
CA PRO A 4 -7.80 -12.82 -0.74
C PRO A 4 -6.60 -13.23 -1.60
N SER A 5 -6.90 -13.86 -2.74
CA SER A 5 -5.87 -14.21 -3.71
C SER A 5 -5.13 -12.92 -4.08
N ASN A 6 -3.81 -12.95 -4.03
CA ASN A 6 -2.84 -11.87 -4.29
C ASN A 6 -2.93 -11.28 -5.72
N THR A 7 -4.10 -11.37 -6.36
CA THR A 7 -4.41 -10.89 -7.72
C THR A 7 -5.34 -9.68 -7.74
N ASP A 8 -5.77 -9.16 -6.59
CA ASP A 8 -6.63 -7.99 -6.55
C ASP A 8 -5.80 -6.69 -6.66
N ARG A 9 -5.40 -6.37 -7.89
CA ARG A 9 -4.61 -5.18 -8.22
C ARG A 9 -5.39 -3.86 -8.15
N ARG A 10 -6.53 -3.83 -7.47
CA ARG A 10 -7.36 -2.62 -7.37
C ARG A 10 -6.62 -1.42 -6.78
N PHE A 11 -5.63 -1.67 -5.95
CA PHE A 11 -4.87 -0.63 -5.27
C PHE A 11 -3.44 -0.42 -5.81
N ASP A 12 -3.05 -1.12 -6.89
CA ASP A 12 -1.78 -0.91 -7.60
C ASP A 12 -1.87 0.28 -8.56
N LYS A 13 -2.35 1.41 -8.04
CA LYS A 13 -2.54 2.66 -8.77
C LYS A 13 -2.54 3.86 -7.81
N PRO A 14 -2.41 5.11 -8.33
CA PRO A 14 -2.53 6.31 -7.52
C PRO A 14 -3.82 6.34 -6.70
N ALA A 15 -3.77 6.89 -5.50
CA ALA A 15 -4.88 6.88 -4.55
C ALA A 15 -6.14 7.57 -5.09
N ILE A 16 -5.99 8.61 -5.91
CA ILE A 16 -7.11 9.30 -6.56
C ILE A 16 -7.80 8.41 -7.59
N ASP A 17 -7.05 7.62 -8.35
CA ASP A 17 -7.59 6.71 -9.36
C ASP A 17 -8.34 5.54 -8.70
N ALA A 18 -7.87 5.06 -7.56
CA ALA A 18 -8.59 4.08 -6.75
C ALA A 18 -9.93 4.63 -6.23
N LEU A 19 -9.97 5.92 -5.85
CA LEU A 19 -11.21 6.60 -5.47
C LEU A 19 -12.17 6.72 -6.66
N VAL A 20 -11.67 7.04 -7.86
CA VAL A 20 -12.48 7.09 -9.09
C VAL A 20 -13.13 5.73 -9.37
N ASP A 21 -12.37 4.64 -9.24
CA ASP A 21 -12.92 3.29 -9.43
C ASP A 21 -14.04 3.00 -8.41
N LEU A 22 -13.83 3.37 -7.14
CA LEU A 22 -14.84 3.20 -6.11
C LEU A 22 -16.13 3.99 -6.42
N LEU A 23 -15.98 5.24 -6.86
CA LEU A 23 -17.11 6.11 -7.26
C LEU A 23 -17.86 5.52 -8.44
N ASN A 24 -17.16 5.07 -9.47
CA ASN A 24 -17.76 4.47 -10.66
C ASN A 24 -18.50 3.18 -10.31
N ALA A 25 -17.91 2.32 -9.49
CA ALA A 25 -18.54 1.07 -9.07
C ALA A 25 -19.80 1.31 -8.22
N SER A 26 -19.74 2.27 -7.28
CA SER A 26 -20.82 2.51 -6.34
C SER A 26 -22.00 3.27 -6.95
N ASN A 27 -21.73 4.21 -7.88
CA ASN A 27 -22.74 5.10 -8.44
C ASN A 27 -23.11 4.79 -9.91
N LYS A 28 -22.49 3.77 -10.51
CA LYS A 28 -22.59 3.47 -11.94
C LYS A 28 -22.23 4.70 -12.80
N SER A 29 -21.30 5.51 -12.32
CA SER A 29 -20.79 6.68 -13.03
C SER A 29 -19.69 6.29 -14.02
N HIS A 30 -19.25 7.23 -14.84
CA HIS A 30 -18.22 7.03 -15.86
C HIS A 30 -17.16 8.13 -15.77
N ILE A 31 -16.73 8.44 -14.54
CA ILE A 31 -15.65 9.42 -14.28
C ILE A 31 -14.35 8.82 -14.81
N ARG A 32 -13.57 9.60 -15.56
CA ARG A 32 -12.24 9.20 -16.04
C ARG A 32 -11.16 9.62 -15.04
N TYR A 33 -10.05 8.90 -15.07
CA TYR A 33 -8.87 9.29 -14.31
C TYR A 33 -8.42 10.70 -14.71
N GLY A 34 -8.06 11.51 -13.73
CA GLY A 34 -7.69 12.90 -13.93
C GLY A 34 -8.86 13.89 -14.06
N GLU A 35 -10.10 13.46 -14.15
CA GLU A 35 -11.27 14.37 -14.21
C GLU A 35 -11.64 14.99 -12.87
N ILE A 36 -11.23 14.38 -11.76
CA ILE A 36 -11.49 14.90 -10.40
C ILE A 36 -10.22 15.05 -9.58
N THR A 37 -10.29 15.96 -8.64
CA THR A 37 -9.29 16.14 -7.58
C THR A 37 -9.96 16.05 -6.21
N ALA A 38 -9.20 15.54 -5.23
CA ALA A 38 -9.60 15.56 -3.84
C ALA A 38 -9.13 16.86 -3.19
N ASP A 39 -10.06 17.61 -2.63
CA ASP A 39 -9.80 18.91 -2.01
C ASP A 39 -9.48 18.77 -0.53
N ARG A 40 -10.24 17.92 0.16
CA ARG A 40 -10.16 17.75 1.59
C ARG A 40 -10.59 16.34 1.98
N VAL A 41 -9.73 15.68 2.72
CA VAL A 41 -10.01 14.38 3.35
C VAL A 41 -10.21 14.59 4.84
N THR A 42 -11.32 14.12 5.38
CA THR A 42 -11.66 14.28 6.80
C THR A 42 -11.99 12.92 7.41
N PRO A 43 -11.24 12.45 8.41
CA PRO A 43 -11.61 11.26 9.16
C PRO A 43 -12.96 11.47 9.87
N LEU A 44 -13.83 10.47 9.82
CA LEU A 44 -15.10 10.46 10.54
C LEU A 44 -14.92 9.68 11.86
N ILE A 45 -14.96 10.40 12.97
CA ILE A 45 -14.83 9.82 14.31
C ILE A 45 -16.24 9.51 14.84
N GLY A 46 -16.44 8.32 15.42
CA GLY A 46 -17.72 7.92 16.01
C GLY A 46 -18.72 7.29 15.05
N PHE A 47 -18.34 7.07 13.80
CA PHE A 47 -19.17 6.38 12.78
C PHE A 47 -18.74 4.93 12.53
N GLU A 48 -18.00 4.34 13.46
CA GLU A 48 -17.42 3.00 13.33
C GLU A 48 -18.48 1.90 13.09
N GLY A 49 -19.70 2.09 13.59
CA GLY A 49 -20.82 1.19 13.35
C GLY A 49 -21.53 1.38 11.99
N ALA A 50 -21.28 2.48 11.27
CA ALA A 50 -21.93 2.78 9.99
C ALA A 50 -21.16 2.27 8.76
N GLY A 51 -20.02 1.60 8.96
CA GLY A 51 -19.20 1.07 7.87
C GLY A 51 -18.47 2.14 7.05
N VAL A 52 -18.48 3.42 7.50
CA VAL A 52 -17.75 4.52 6.86
C VAL A 52 -16.84 5.20 7.86
N ASN A 53 -15.62 5.52 7.45
CA ASN A 53 -14.64 6.16 8.34
C ASN A 53 -14.03 7.44 7.77
N THR A 54 -14.42 7.84 6.55
CA THR A 54 -13.80 8.97 5.85
C THR A 54 -14.82 9.73 5.04
N SER A 55 -14.69 11.04 5.05
CA SER A 55 -15.38 11.97 4.15
C SER A 55 -14.34 12.68 3.28
N VAL A 56 -14.57 12.74 1.99
CA VAL A 56 -13.71 13.48 1.05
C VAL A 56 -14.54 14.47 0.24
N ARG A 57 -14.02 15.69 0.11
CA ARG A 57 -14.57 16.69 -0.79
C ARG A 57 -13.83 16.60 -2.12
N ILE A 58 -14.57 16.42 -3.19
CA ILE A 58 -14.07 16.31 -4.56
C ILE A 58 -14.59 17.44 -5.44
N ARG A 59 -13.83 17.81 -6.44
CA ARG A 59 -14.20 18.75 -7.51
C ARG A 59 -13.64 18.30 -8.85
N LEU A 60 -14.09 18.93 -9.92
CA LEU A 60 -13.53 18.71 -11.25
C LEU A 60 -12.12 19.29 -11.34
N THR A 61 -11.23 18.58 -11.99
CA THR A 61 -9.84 19.01 -12.22
C THR A 61 -9.82 20.28 -13.06
N GLY A 62 -8.97 21.23 -12.66
CA GLY A 62 -8.86 22.53 -13.38
C GLY A 62 -10.00 23.50 -13.15
N SER A 63 -10.97 23.19 -12.30
CA SER A 63 -12.01 24.12 -11.90
C SER A 63 -11.48 25.16 -10.89
N ASP A 64 -12.11 26.34 -10.88
CA ASP A 64 -11.80 27.39 -9.92
C ASP A 64 -12.04 26.95 -8.47
N ALA A 65 -11.39 27.66 -7.52
CA ALA A 65 -11.52 27.36 -6.10
C ALA A 65 -12.98 27.42 -5.59
N ASP A 66 -13.80 28.28 -6.20
CA ASP A 66 -15.21 28.48 -5.86
C ASP A 66 -16.17 27.55 -6.65
N ALA A 67 -15.62 26.65 -7.48
CA ALA A 67 -16.44 25.72 -8.24
C ALA A 67 -17.22 24.76 -7.31
N PRO A 68 -18.39 24.29 -7.76
CA PRO A 68 -19.17 23.32 -7.01
C PRO A 68 -18.35 22.08 -6.64
N THR A 69 -18.48 21.66 -5.39
CA THR A 69 -17.85 20.45 -4.86
C THR A 69 -18.89 19.43 -4.45
N SER A 70 -18.53 18.16 -4.49
CA SER A 70 -19.33 17.08 -3.95
C SER A 70 -18.61 16.44 -2.77
N THR A 71 -19.38 16.00 -1.78
CA THR A 71 -18.83 15.26 -0.63
C THR A 71 -19.20 13.79 -0.75
N VAL A 72 -18.20 12.93 -0.63
CA VAL A 72 -18.33 11.48 -0.66
C VAL A 72 -17.85 10.90 0.66
N THR A 73 -18.59 9.91 1.17
CA THR A 73 -18.19 9.15 2.37
C THR A 73 -17.92 7.69 2.01
N TYR A 74 -16.86 7.12 2.56
CA TYR A 74 -16.46 5.74 2.33
C TYR A 74 -15.54 5.24 3.46
N SER A 75 -15.17 3.96 3.39
CA SER A 75 -14.19 3.38 4.32
C SER A 75 -12.82 3.26 3.68
N ARG A 76 -11.83 3.93 4.29
CA ARG A 76 -10.42 3.66 4.00
C ARG A 76 -10.04 2.31 4.60
N LEU A 77 -9.12 1.64 3.93
CA LEU A 77 -8.57 0.36 4.37
C LEU A 77 -7.52 0.56 5.45
N SER A 78 -7.51 -0.31 6.44
CA SER A 78 -6.44 -0.39 7.44
C SER A 78 -5.26 -1.09 6.82
N LEU A 79 -4.09 -0.44 6.86
CA LEU A 79 -2.89 -0.97 6.19
C LEU A 79 -2.39 -2.26 6.85
N ASP A 80 -2.47 -2.35 8.16
CA ASP A 80 -2.12 -3.52 8.97
C ASP A 80 -3.10 -4.69 8.80
N GLU A 81 -4.37 -4.41 8.53
CA GLU A 81 -5.37 -5.45 8.24
C GLU A 81 -5.26 -5.97 6.80
N TYR A 82 -4.79 -5.13 5.87
CA TYR A 82 -4.69 -5.48 4.45
C TYR A 82 -3.41 -6.27 4.14
N VAL A 83 -2.28 -5.87 4.72
CA VAL A 83 -1.00 -6.54 4.53
C VAL A 83 -0.84 -7.63 5.59
N PRO A 84 -0.79 -8.92 5.20
CA PRO A 84 -0.61 -9.99 6.16
C PRO A 84 0.76 -9.89 6.82
N VAL A 85 0.79 -9.94 8.14
CA VAL A 85 2.04 -10.02 8.91
C VAL A 85 2.25 -11.48 9.37
N PRO A 86 3.50 -11.95 9.47
CA PRO A 86 4.73 -11.23 9.25
C PRO A 86 5.02 -10.98 7.75
N ALA A 87 5.26 -9.72 7.38
CA ALA A 87 5.78 -9.36 6.06
C ALA A 87 7.29 -9.16 6.19
N LEU A 88 8.07 -9.89 5.41
CA LEU A 88 9.51 -9.80 5.40
C LEU A 88 9.97 -8.97 4.20
N PHE A 89 10.65 -7.86 4.47
CA PHE A 89 11.22 -6.98 3.46
C PHE A 89 12.75 -7.10 3.48
N THR A 90 13.37 -6.81 2.36
CA THR A 90 14.83 -6.75 2.26
C THR A 90 15.25 -5.29 2.27
N TYR A 91 16.10 -4.91 3.22
CA TYR A 91 16.60 -3.55 3.32
C TYR A 91 18.02 -3.50 3.85
N ALA A 92 18.82 -2.61 3.28
CA ALA A 92 20.15 -2.24 3.77
C ALA A 92 20.25 -0.72 3.90
N GLU A 93 21.05 -0.22 4.83
CA GLU A 93 21.20 1.24 5.07
C GLU A 93 21.65 2.03 3.84
N THR A 94 22.36 1.38 2.95
CA THR A 94 22.85 1.97 1.70
C THR A 94 21.78 2.07 0.62
N MET A 95 20.62 1.44 0.82
CA MET A 95 19.52 1.48 -0.13
C MET A 95 18.67 2.73 0.06
N PRO A 96 18.20 3.35 -1.03
CA PRO A 96 17.23 4.42 -0.92
C PRO A 96 15.92 3.90 -0.33
N ILE A 97 15.25 4.72 0.47
CA ILE A 97 13.98 4.37 1.14
C ILE A 97 12.87 3.96 0.16
N THR A 98 12.96 4.44 -1.09
CA THR A 98 12.02 4.12 -2.17
C THR A 98 11.94 2.62 -2.45
N VAL A 99 13.02 1.86 -2.21
CA VAL A 99 13.03 0.39 -2.36
C VAL A 99 12.00 -0.28 -1.45
N LEU A 100 11.74 0.27 -0.26
CA LEU A 100 10.72 -0.24 0.65
C LEU A 100 9.30 -0.05 0.10
N PHE A 101 9.05 1.09 -0.53
CA PHE A 101 7.77 1.36 -1.20
C PHE A 101 7.56 0.45 -2.42
N ASP A 102 8.63 0.21 -3.20
CA ASP A 102 8.59 -0.71 -4.33
C ASP A 102 8.28 -2.15 -3.87
N GLN A 103 8.88 -2.60 -2.77
CA GLN A 103 8.57 -3.91 -2.19
C GLN A 103 7.11 -3.98 -1.70
N LEU A 104 6.62 -2.95 -1.01
CA LEU A 104 5.24 -2.88 -0.54
C LEU A 104 4.26 -3.00 -1.72
N ARG A 105 4.56 -2.31 -2.81
CA ARG A 105 3.78 -2.38 -4.04
C ARG A 105 3.87 -3.76 -4.71
N LEU A 106 5.08 -4.29 -4.91
CA LEU A 106 5.30 -5.54 -5.65
C LEU A 106 4.77 -6.76 -4.89
N LEU A 107 4.96 -6.80 -3.56
CA LEU A 107 4.59 -7.95 -2.75
C LEU A 107 3.12 -7.93 -2.32
N HIS A 108 2.56 -6.74 -2.08
CA HIS A 108 1.24 -6.58 -1.48
C HIS A 108 0.26 -5.75 -2.30
N GLY A 109 0.67 -5.19 -3.45
CA GLY A 109 -0.18 -4.35 -4.29
C GLY A 109 -0.58 -3.02 -3.62
N VAL A 110 0.19 -2.55 -2.64
CA VAL A 110 -0.05 -1.31 -1.91
C VAL A 110 0.81 -0.20 -2.50
N VAL A 111 0.18 0.82 -3.04
CA VAL A 111 0.87 2.03 -3.52
C VAL A 111 0.87 3.07 -2.42
N LEU A 112 2.07 3.39 -1.96
CA LEU A 112 2.42 4.50 -1.09
C LEU A 112 3.67 5.19 -1.65
N SER A 113 3.84 6.45 -1.31
CA SER A 113 5.01 7.24 -1.70
C SER A 113 5.57 8.02 -0.51
N PRO A 114 6.81 8.51 -0.58
CA PRO A 114 7.37 9.39 0.46
C PRO A 114 6.59 10.70 0.66
N GLU A 115 5.83 11.14 -0.36
CA GLU A 115 5.03 12.36 -0.29
C GLU A 115 3.72 12.17 0.49
N ASP A 116 3.16 10.96 0.46
CA ASP A 116 1.84 10.65 1.05
C ASP A 116 1.91 9.76 2.29
N SER A 117 3.13 9.45 2.75
CA SER A 117 3.37 8.64 3.94
C SER A 117 4.65 9.04 4.67
N HIS A 118 4.70 8.69 5.96
CA HIS A 118 5.91 8.74 6.77
C HIS A 118 6.45 7.33 6.96
N VAL A 119 7.78 7.17 6.93
CA VAL A 119 8.45 5.91 7.22
C VAL A 119 9.38 6.11 8.40
N SER A 120 9.23 5.26 9.42
CA SER A 120 10.14 5.17 10.56
C SER A 120 10.92 3.85 10.49
N ILE A 121 12.23 3.91 10.74
CA ILE A 121 13.11 2.74 10.75
C ILE A 121 13.72 2.64 12.14
N ASP A 122 13.39 1.56 12.84
CA ASP A 122 13.97 1.22 14.13
C ASP A 122 14.98 0.08 13.95
N SER A 123 16.22 0.32 14.40
CA SER A 123 17.27 -0.71 14.43
C SER A 123 17.35 -1.32 15.82
N SER A 124 17.03 -2.60 15.94
CA SER A 124 17.37 -3.37 17.13
C SER A 124 18.86 -3.72 17.07
N SER A 125 19.61 -3.30 18.09
CA SER A 125 21.07 -3.52 18.16
C SER A 125 21.47 -4.98 18.44
N GLU A 126 20.55 -5.84 18.85
CA GLU A 126 20.88 -7.19 19.30
C GLU A 126 20.86 -8.26 18.20
N ASN A 127 20.09 -8.08 17.12
CA ASN A 127 19.93 -9.13 16.10
C ASN A 127 20.00 -8.65 14.64
N GLU A 128 20.49 -7.46 14.36
CA GLU A 128 20.46 -6.87 13.00
C GLU A 128 19.05 -6.80 12.35
N ILE A 129 18.02 -7.17 13.09
CA ILE A 129 16.64 -7.06 12.66
C ILE A 129 16.22 -5.62 12.78
N ARG A 130 15.66 -5.10 11.71
CA ARG A 130 15.12 -3.74 11.67
C ARG A 130 13.64 -3.81 11.46
N TYR A 131 12.95 -2.92 12.13
CA TYR A 131 11.54 -2.72 11.93
C TYR A 131 11.34 -1.46 11.10
N VAL A 132 10.54 -1.57 10.06
CA VAL A 132 10.12 -0.43 9.24
C VAL A 132 8.64 -0.24 9.43
N THR A 133 8.25 0.96 9.85
CA THR A 133 6.85 1.33 10.03
C THR A 133 6.44 2.32 8.97
N PHE A 134 5.46 1.94 8.14
CA PHE A 134 4.81 2.80 7.17
C PHE A 134 3.58 3.44 7.80
N ILE A 135 3.47 4.76 7.71
CA ILE A 135 2.35 5.53 8.28
C ILE A 135 1.79 6.42 7.16
N PRO A 136 0.69 6.02 6.49
CA PRO A 136 0.01 6.90 5.54
C PRO A 136 -0.39 8.23 6.21
N ARG A 137 -0.31 9.32 5.48
CA ARG A 137 -0.77 10.61 5.98
C ARG A 137 -2.25 10.54 6.37
N THR A 138 -2.66 11.37 7.28
CA THR A 138 -4.06 11.42 7.77
C THR A 138 -5.07 11.76 6.67
N ASP A 139 -4.61 12.44 5.62
CA ASP A 139 -5.37 12.81 4.43
C ASP A 139 -5.20 11.83 3.24
N HIS A 140 -4.54 10.70 3.44
CA HIS A 140 -4.42 9.69 2.39
C HIS A 140 -5.78 9.13 1.99
N LEU A 141 -6.05 9.01 0.68
CA LEU A 141 -7.38 8.66 0.18
C LEU A 141 -7.78 7.20 0.41
N VAL A 142 -6.83 6.27 0.38
CA VAL A 142 -7.10 4.82 0.43
C VAL A 142 -6.74 4.22 1.77
N TRP A 143 -5.56 4.55 2.30
CA TRP A 143 -4.97 3.88 3.44
C TRP A 143 -5.09 4.68 4.73
N ARG A 144 -5.24 3.97 5.85
CA ARG A 144 -5.18 4.48 7.23
C ARG A 144 -4.40 3.52 8.11
N GLY A 145 -4.13 3.92 9.35
CA GLY A 145 -3.39 3.09 10.32
C GLY A 145 -1.89 3.12 10.07
N SER A 146 -1.20 2.08 10.49
CA SER A 146 0.23 1.92 10.29
C SER A 146 0.56 0.44 10.07
N LEU A 147 1.60 0.17 9.30
CA LEU A 147 2.11 -1.18 9.06
C LEU A 147 3.55 -1.24 9.52
N THR A 148 3.84 -2.13 10.46
CA THR A 148 5.22 -2.44 10.84
C THR A 148 5.63 -3.78 10.23
N VAL A 149 6.71 -3.76 9.48
CA VAL A 149 7.30 -4.93 8.83
C VAL A 149 8.70 -5.19 9.36
N GLU A 150 9.10 -6.43 9.37
CA GLU A 150 10.44 -6.84 9.70
C GLU A 150 11.32 -6.80 8.44
N THR A 151 12.57 -6.33 8.56
CA THR A 151 13.50 -6.33 7.44
C THR A 151 14.69 -7.25 7.71
N ALA A 152 14.98 -8.10 6.74
CA ALA A 152 16.19 -8.92 6.76
C ALA A 152 17.33 -8.23 5.98
N PRO A 153 18.56 -8.22 6.50
CA PRO A 153 19.72 -7.77 5.73
C PRO A 153 19.93 -8.68 4.52
N LEU A 154 20.42 -8.11 3.42
CA LEU A 154 20.65 -8.83 2.14
C LEU A 154 21.48 -10.13 2.28
N GLY A 155 22.30 -10.24 3.33
CA GLY A 155 23.08 -11.44 3.62
C GLY A 155 22.29 -12.60 4.24
N HIS A 156 21.11 -12.34 4.77
CA HIS A 156 20.32 -13.33 5.52
C HIS A 156 19.55 -14.31 4.62
N LEU A 157 19.35 -13.97 3.34
CA LEU A 157 18.75 -14.90 2.37
C LEU A 157 19.54 -16.20 2.24
N ARG A 158 20.88 -16.16 2.45
CA ARG A 158 21.72 -17.35 2.52
C ARG A 158 21.41 -18.25 3.71
N GLY A 159 20.92 -17.71 4.82
CA GLY A 159 20.53 -18.49 5.99
C GLY A 159 19.10 -19.02 5.91
N MET A 160 18.25 -18.40 5.11
CA MET A 160 16.83 -18.80 4.91
C MET A 160 16.68 -19.85 3.81
N ILE A 161 17.68 -20.00 2.94
CA ILE A 161 17.74 -21.07 1.92
C ILE A 161 18.97 -21.94 2.29
N PRO A 162 18.81 -22.89 3.22
CA PRO A 162 19.91 -23.72 3.69
C PRO A 162 20.47 -24.65 2.60
N GLU A 163 19.74 -24.87 1.53
CA GLU A 163 20.14 -25.68 0.39
C GLU A 163 20.26 -24.82 -0.86
N ASN A 164 21.49 -24.62 -1.34
CA ASN A 164 21.75 -23.90 -2.58
C ASN A 164 21.31 -24.67 -3.85
N GLU A 165 20.79 -25.87 -3.69
CA GLU A 165 20.30 -26.73 -4.79
C GLU A 165 18.80 -26.87 -4.68
N ILE A 166 18.06 -26.19 -5.57
CA ILE A 166 16.66 -26.48 -5.80
C ILE A 166 16.60 -27.67 -6.75
N GLU A 167 16.34 -28.86 -6.23
CA GLU A 167 16.03 -30.03 -7.07
C GLU A 167 14.84 -29.65 -7.96
N GLY A 168 15.05 -29.58 -9.24
CA GLY A 168 14.00 -29.28 -10.23
C GLY A 168 14.44 -28.43 -11.42
N PHE A 169 15.61 -27.80 -11.35
CA PHE A 169 16.22 -27.12 -12.48
C PHE A 169 17.43 -27.88 -13.07
N MET A 170 17.47 -29.19 -12.88
CA MET A 170 18.44 -30.03 -13.62
C MET A 170 18.07 -29.98 -15.10
N ARG A 171 18.88 -29.32 -15.91
CA ARG A 171 18.87 -29.53 -17.35
C ARG A 171 19.18 -31.01 -17.54
N GLU A 172 18.28 -31.76 -18.16
CA GLU A 172 18.61 -33.04 -18.75
C GLU A 172 19.83 -32.81 -19.64
N ALA A 173 20.94 -33.45 -19.27
CA ALA A 173 22.12 -33.47 -20.13
C ALA A 173 21.69 -34.12 -21.43
N VAL A 174 21.65 -33.35 -22.51
CA VAL A 174 21.50 -33.90 -23.85
C VAL A 174 22.74 -34.75 -24.07
N VAL A 175 22.57 -36.06 -23.94
CA VAL A 175 23.58 -37.04 -24.32
C VAL A 175 23.68 -37.01 -25.85
N ALA A 176 24.80 -36.50 -26.36
CA ALA A 176 25.13 -36.51 -27.76
C ALA A 176 25.51 -37.92 -28.24
#